data_462a0729def9bf6ee236f988a4a63c01
#
_entry.id   462a0729def9bf6ee236f988a4a63c01
#
_cell.length_a   1.000
_cell.length_b   1.000
_cell.length_c   1.000
_cell.angle_alpha   90.00
_cell.angle_beta   90.00
_cell.angle_gamma   90.00
#
_symmetry.space_group_name_H-M   'P 1'
#
loop_
_entity.id
_entity.type
_entity.pdbx_description
1 polymer ?
#
loop_
_entity_poly.entity_id
_entity_poly.type
_entity_poly.pdbx_seq_one_letter_code
_entity_poly.pdbx_strand_id
1 'polypeptide(L)'
;MRWDNTMKITENELRGKTVMSEEGLYLGILRNSTVDERTGELVDVLVEPSDDVDPRLYHLDKQGNLVFPFNTIKSVKDVVIIGG
;
A
#
# COMPACT_ATOMS: atom_id res chain seq x y z
N MET A 1 -11.51 -1.52 -14.65
CA MET A 1 -11.18 -0.12 -14.63
C MET A 1 -9.67 0.06 -14.53
N ARG A 2 -9.18 0.95 -15.29
CA ARG A 2 -7.76 1.22 -15.32
C ARG A 2 -7.50 2.51 -14.59
N TRP A 3 -7.21 2.40 -13.35
CA TRP A 3 -7.04 3.57 -12.52
C TRP A 3 -5.68 4.24 -12.71
N ASP A 4 -4.81 3.63 -13.47
CA ASP A 4 -3.48 4.16 -13.71
C ASP A 4 -3.39 5.07 -14.94
N ASN A 5 -4.37 5.04 -15.83
CA ASN A 5 -4.29 5.78 -17.10
C ASN A 5 -4.96 7.13 -17.04
N THR A 6 -6.16 7.15 -16.49
CA THR A 6 -6.96 8.38 -16.50
C THR A 6 -6.89 9.06 -15.15
N MET A 7 -6.51 8.34 -14.11
CA MET A 7 -6.35 8.91 -12.79
C MET A 7 -4.96 8.59 -12.31
N LYS A 8 -4.20 9.62 -12.07
CA LYS A 8 -2.91 9.46 -11.45
C LYS A 8 -3.11 9.42 -9.96
N ILE A 9 -2.75 8.28 -9.38
CA ILE A 9 -2.81 8.12 -7.93
C ILE A 9 -1.54 8.74 -7.37
N THR A 10 -1.71 9.74 -6.53
CA THR A 10 -0.59 10.40 -5.90
C THR A 10 -0.38 9.84 -4.51
N GLU A 11 0.82 10.04 -3.99
CA GLU A 11 1.13 9.64 -2.63
C GLU A 11 0.17 10.26 -1.62
N ASN A 12 -0.21 11.51 -1.83
CA ASN A 12 -1.11 12.20 -0.92
C ASN A 12 -2.48 11.53 -0.86
N GLU A 13 -2.94 10.99 -1.99
CA GLU A 13 -4.22 10.30 -2.02
C GLU A 13 -4.17 8.98 -1.27
N LEU A 14 -3.01 8.33 -1.25
CA LEU A 14 -2.85 7.03 -0.61
C LEU A 14 -2.60 7.15 0.88
N ARG A 15 -1.87 8.18 1.28
CA ARG A 15 -1.40 8.29 2.65
C ARG A 15 -2.56 8.43 3.62
N GLY A 16 -2.50 7.65 4.69
CA GLY A 16 -3.52 7.68 5.73
C GLY A 16 -4.69 6.76 5.51
N LYS A 17 -4.78 6.11 4.35
CA LYS A 17 -5.90 5.21 4.07
C LYS A 17 -5.72 3.89 4.79
N THR A 18 -6.83 3.29 5.16
CA THR A 18 -6.86 1.92 5.66
C THR A 18 -6.48 0.96 4.54
N VAL A 19 -5.67 -0.03 4.87
CA VAL A 19 -5.22 -1.05 3.92
C VAL A 19 -5.73 -2.41 4.36
N MET A 20 -6.39 -3.11 3.45
CA MET A 20 -6.94 -4.44 3.72
C MET A 20 -6.50 -5.40 2.63
N SER A 21 -6.45 -6.69 2.96
CA SER A 21 -6.21 -7.72 1.97
C SER A 21 -7.50 -8.04 1.23
N GLU A 22 -7.37 -8.77 0.12
CA GLU A 22 -8.54 -9.24 -0.63
C GLU A 22 -9.43 -10.15 0.21
N GLU A 23 -8.86 -10.82 1.19
CA GLU A 23 -9.62 -11.71 2.08
C GLU A 23 -10.28 -10.96 3.23
N GLY A 24 -10.10 -9.66 3.30
CA GLY A 24 -10.71 -8.86 4.35
C GLY A 24 -9.89 -8.70 5.62
N LEU A 25 -8.62 -9.08 5.59
CA LEU A 25 -7.75 -8.89 6.73
C LEU A 25 -7.31 -7.42 6.80
N TYR A 26 -7.48 -6.81 7.96
CA TYR A 26 -7.04 -5.43 8.18
C TYR A 26 -5.53 -5.42 8.34
N LEU A 27 -4.83 -4.90 7.32
CA LEU A 27 -3.37 -4.88 7.31
C LEU A 27 -2.80 -3.70 8.09
N GLY A 28 -3.43 -2.55 8.00
CA GLY A 28 -2.94 -1.38 8.72
C GLY A 28 -3.28 -0.08 8.01
N ILE A 29 -2.47 0.93 8.25
CA ILE A 29 -2.64 2.27 7.68
C ILE A 29 -1.47 2.56 6.76
N LEU A 30 -1.75 3.05 5.58
CA LEU A 30 -0.72 3.41 4.62
C LEU A 30 -0.02 4.67 5.10
N ARG A 31 1.27 4.57 5.35
CA ARG A 31 2.04 5.67 5.94
C ARG A 31 2.88 6.40 4.92
N ASN A 32 3.39 5.67 3.94
CA ASN A 32 4.32 6.29 3.00
C ASN A 32 4.40 5.41 1.77
N SER A 33 5.13 5.89 0.78
CA SER A 33 5.40 5.11 -0.43
C SER A 33 6.79 5.47 -0.92
N THR A 34 7.34 4.58 -1.73
CA THR A 34 8.63 4.84 -2.37
C THR A 34 8.40 5.06 -3.85
N VAL A 35 9.22 5.89 -4.45
CA VAL A 35 9.11 6.21 -5.87
C VAL A 35 10.44 5.92 -6.55
N ASP A 36 10.37 5.62 -7.84
CA ASP A 36 11.56 5.53 -8.68
C ASP A 36 11.96 6.97 -9.00
N GLU A 37 13.19 7.33 -8.62
CA GLU A 37 13.66 8.70 -8.80
C GLU A 37 13.78 9.12 -10.25
N ARG A 38 13.95 8.14 -11.15
CA ARG A 38 14.09 8.46 -12.57
C ARG A 38 12.74 8.68 -13.25
N THR A 39 11.73 7.91 -12.86
CA THR A 39 10.44 7.93 -13.55
C THR A 39 9.37 8.63 -12.75
N GLY A 40 9.55 8.75 -11.43
CA GLY A 40 8.52 9.28 -10.55
C GLY A 40 7.41 8.30 -10.26
N GLU A 41 7.53 7.06 -10.71
CA GLU A 41 6.49 6.05 -10.51
C GLU A 41 6.57 5.47 -9.09
N LEU A 42 5.41 5.14 -8.54
CA LEU A 42 5.34 4.48 -7.24
C LEU A 42 5.85 3.05 -7.36
N VAL A 43 6.72 2.66 -6.46
CA VAL A 43 7.33 1.33 -6.45
C VAL A 43 6.72 0.46 -5.37
N ASP A 44 6.70 0.95 -4.14
CA ASP A 44 6.17 0.23 -2.99
C ASP A 44 5.31 1.14 -2.16
N VAL A 45 4.43 0.53 -1.36
CA VAL A 45 3.70 1.23 -0.32
C VAL A 45 4.13 0.67 1.04
N LEU A 46 4.21 1.55 2.01
CA LEU A 46 4.64 1.22 3.37
C LEU A 46 3.44 1.36 4.29
N VAL A 47 3.13 0.28 4.99
CA VAL A 47 1.91 0.18 5.79
C VAL A 47 2.29 -0.04 7.25
N GLU A 48 1.80 0.82 8.12
CA GLU A 48 1.96 0.61 9.55
C GLU A 48 1.05 -0.55 9.94
N PRO A 49 1.61 -1.67 10.47
CA PRO A 49 0.82 -2.88 10.69
C PRO A 49 -0.24 -2.67 11.77
N SER A 50 -1.40 -3.26 11.53
CA SER A 50 -2.46 -3.32 12.54
C SER A 50 -2.13 -4.42 13.56
N ASP A 51 -2.92 -4.45 14.63
CA ASP A 51 -2.78 -5.51 15.63
C ASP A 51 -3.26 -6.87 15.11
N ASP A 52 -3.96 -6.88 13.98
CA ASP A 52 -4.52 -8.11 13.42
C ASP A 52 -3.51 -8.91 12.62
N VAL A 53 -2.36 -8.35 12.31
CA VAL A 53 -1.35 -9.03 11.50
C VAL A 53 -0.12 -9.35 12.32
N ASP A 54 0.55 -10.42 11.93
CA ASP A 54 1.86 -10.78 12.47
C ASP A 54 2.90 -10.20 11.52
N PRO A 55 3.61 -9.13 11.91
CA PRO A 55 4.57 -8.51 11.00
C PRO A 55 5.65 -9.45 10.51
N ARG A 56 5.93 -10.52 11.27
CA ARG A 56 6.98 -11.47 10.89
C ARG A 56 6.65 -12.24 9.62
N LEU A 57 5.39 -12.21 9.18
CA LEU A 57 4.95 -12.91 7.98
C LEU A 57 5.12 -12.07 6.73
N TYR A 58 5.59 -10.84 6.85
CA TYR A 58 5.65 -9.88 5.75
C TYR A 58 7.05 -9.31 5.62
N HIS A 59 7.29 -8.65 4.50
CA HIS A 59 8.51 -7.85 4.35
C HIS A 59 8.36 -6.57 5.14
N LEU A 60 9.38 -6.23 5.90
CA LEU A 60 9.36 -5.05 6.76
C LEU A 60 10.48 -4.11 6.34
N ASP A 61 10.23 -2.81 6.48
CA ASP A 61 11.30 -1.82 6.36
C ASP A 61 11.98 -1.63 7.72
N LYS A 62 12.88 -0.66 7.78
CA LYS A 62 13.67 -0.43 8.99
C LYS A 62 12.83 0.07 10.16
N GLN A 63 11.69 0.68 9.87
CA GLN A 63 10.80 1.19 10.91
C GLN A 63 9.72 0.19 11.30
N GLY A 64 9.72 -1.00 10.71
CA GLY A 64 8.74 -2.01 11.01
C GLY A 64 7.45 -1.87 10.22
N ASN A 65 7.44 -1.08 9.17
CA ASN A 65 6.28 -1.01 8.28
C ASN A 65 6.26 -2.19 7.33
N LEU A 66 5.06 -2.66 7.01
CA LEU A 66 4.90 -3.67 5.98
C LEU A 66 5.20 -3.05 4.62
N VAL A 67 5.89 -3.78 3.75
CA VAL A 67 6.24 -3.30 2.41
C VAL A 67 5.49 -4.13 1.39
N PHE A 68 4.68 -3.47 0.56
CA PHE A 68 3.95 -4.14 -0.51
C PHE A 68 4.30 -3.48 -1.84
N PRO A 69 4.61 -4.27 -2.88
CA PRO A 69 4.81 -3.69 -4.21
C PRO A 69 3.55 -2.97 -4.68
N PHE A 70 3.73 -1.86 -5.36
CA PHE A 70 2.60 -1.06 -5.82
C PHE A 70 1.68 -1.87 -6.73
N ASN A 71 2.24 -2.79 -7.50
CA ASN A 71 1.44 -3.58 -8.44
C ASN A 71 0.55 -4.62 -7.76
N THR A 72 0.65 -4.79 -6.44
CA THR A 72 -0.28 -5.66 -5.71
C THR A 72 -1.55 -4.92 -5.29
N ILE A 73 -1.61 -3.61 -5.50
CA ILE A 73 -2.81 -2.85 -5.18
C ILE A 73 -3.89 -3.17 -6.20
N LYS A 74 -5.03 -3.62 -5.72
CA LYS A 74 -6.16 -4.01 -6.57
C LYS A 74 -7.20 -2.91 -6.69
N SER A 75 -7.33 -2.08 -5.66
CA SER A 75 -8.35 -1.06 -5.63
C SER A 75 -7.93 0.05 -4.68
N VAL A 76 -8.22 1.28 -5.06
CA VAL A 76 -7.99 2.46 -4.21
C VAL A 76 -9.27 3.26 -4.20
N LYS A 77 -9.94 3.25 -3.06
CA LYS A 77 -11.13 4.08 -2.83
C LYS A 77 -10.98 4.62 -1.42
N ASP A 78 -12.01 4.52 -0.59
CA ASP A 78 -11.86 4.86 0.82
C ASP A 78 -10.89 3.93 1.52
N VAL A 79 -10.80 2.70 1.02
CA VAL A 79 -9.89 1.68 1.53
C VAL A 79 -9.02 1.20 0.37
N VAL A 80 -7.75 0.94 0.67
CA VAL A 80 -6.82 0.36 -0.30
C VAL A 80 -6.87 -1.15 -0.14
N ILE A 81 -7.13 -1.88 -1.23
CA ILE A 81 -7.18 -3.33 -1.23
C ILE A 81 -5.92 -3.86 -1.88
N ILE A 82 -5.24 -4.74 -1.18
CA ILE A 82 -4.02 -5.38 -1.66
C ILE A 82 -4.28 -6.86 -1.87
N GLY A 83 -3.90 -7.36 -3.03
CA GLY A 83 -4.01 -8.76 -3.36
C GLY A 83 -2.65 -9.35 -3.60
N GLY A 84 -2.60 -10.60 -3.52
CA GLY A 84 -1.33 -11.12 -3.72
C GLY A 84 -1.12 -12.45 -4.05
#